data_65ad3ec8142c1fb2d959c9edd7d454c1
#
_entry.id   65ad3ec8142c1fb2d959c9edd7d454c1
#
_cell.length_a   1.000
_cell.length_b   1.000
_cell.length_c   1.000
_cell.angle_alpha   90.00
_cell.angle_beta   90.00
_cell.angle_gamma   90.00
#
_symmetry.space_group_name_H-M   'P 1'
#
loop_
_entity.id
_entity.type
_entity.pdbx_description
1 polymer ?
#
loop_
_entity_poly.entity_id
_entity_poly.type
_entity_poly.pdbx_seq_one_letter_code
_entity_poly.pdbx_strand_id
1 'polypeptide(L)'
;MKTDRKLPPVLGLLYTHNPFYLLSTCFVLYAIKRAFQPGVAEYLNPWALMASLTGFTLLAAVTAWVVVRFGKVWEDARSILLVLVLMFLAISVSFDELLNLFSTQVAGLLAFGFAFSVLVTEAILLGLRIRFPAAFRVPFYLILALFFAYPVFVSPEVTGLSPTETRWRIASFPACAGAISLLLLFAIRRGADFVADNGTPWRWPWFPWTLFLFLAAAVCARSYSLSISFDTSVGLLTEMNSAFGGYFLVPFLLAVMVLLLEIGVVEGKRRLCNGVMIAAGLLVLLAAPIRTSDPTHAEFLATFTTTLASPVFLTVLALLAFYLYSWLRGVRLAEAGIAAMLLMCTVIGP
;
A
#
# COMPACT_ATOMS: atom_id res chain seq x y z
N MET A 1 -17.33 44.67 1.82
CA MET A 1 -18.29 43.62 1.42
C MET A 1 -17.48 42.52 0.71
N LYS A 2 -16.92 41.55 1.47
CA LYS A 2 -16.19 40.39 0.90
C LYS A 2 -17.23 39.32 0.60
N THR A 3 -17.59 39.16 -0.66
CA THR A 3 -18.39 38.04 -1.12
C THR A 3 -17.57 36.77 -0.98
N ASP A 4 -17.81 35.99 0.09
CA ASP A 4 -17.35 34.61 0.24
C ASP A 4 -17.99 33.75 -0.87
N ARG A 5 -17.40 33.77 -2.06
CA ARG A 5 -17.70 32.78 -3.09
C ARG A 5 -17.21 31.44 -2.57
N LYS A 6 -18.10 30.62 -2.02
CA LYS A 6 -17.84 29.22 -1.76
C LYS A 6 -17.48 28.56 -3.09
N LEU A 7 -16.20 28.25 -3.27
CA LEU A 7 -15.71 27.48 -4.42
C LEU A 7 -16.48 26.15 -4.48
N PRO A 8 -16.82 25.64 -5.68
CA PRO A 8 -17.37 24.31 -5.83
C PRO A 8 -16.49 23.28 -5.10
N PRO A 9 -17.07 22.24 -4.47
CA PRO A 9 -16.31 21.30 -3.62
C PRO A 9 -15.14 20.64 -4.36
N VAL A 10 -15.25 20.42 -5.68
CA VAL A 10 -14.18 19.87 -6.51
C VAL A 10 -13.03 20.87 -6.68
N LEU A 11 -13.32 22.14 -6.93
CA LEU A 11 -12.30 23.20 -7.03
C LEU A 11 -11.66 23.49 -5.67
N GLY A 12 -12.41 23.40 -4.57
CA GLY A 12 -11.87 23.46 -3.22
C GLY A 12 -10.89 22.31 -2.94
N LEU A 13 -11.20 21.09 -3.36
CA LEU A 13 -10.32 19.92 -3.23
C LEU A 13 -9.02 20.10 -4.05
N LEU A 14 -9.12 20.57 -5.29
CA LEU A 14 -7.96 20.82 -6.16
C LEU A 14 -7.06 21.93 -5.59
N TYR A 15 -7.63 22.97 -4.99
CA TYR A 15 -6.87 24.05 -4.40
C TYR A 15 -6.18 23.65 -3.09
N THR A 16 -6.85 22.85 -2.24
CA THR A 16 -6.31 22.43 -0.93
C THR A 16 -5.32 21.27 -0.99
N HIS A 17 -5.34 20.44 -2.05
CA HIS A 17 -4.48 19.24 -2.14
C HIS A 17 -3.43 19.35 -3.22
N ASN A 18 -3.44 20.39 -4.02
CA ASN A 18 -2.48 20.69 -5.10
C ASN A 18 -1.98 19.46 -5.86
N PRO A 19 -2.85 18.76 -6.62
CA PRO A 19 -2.53 17.49 -7.28
C PRO A 19 -1.41 17.59 -8.30
N PHE A 20 -1.05 18.83 -8.69
CA PHE A 20 0.03 19.11 -9.61
C PHE A 20 1.40 18.63 -9.09
N TYR A 21 1.63 18.65 -7.77
CA TYR A 21 2.86 18.08 -7.21
C TYR A 21 2.96 16.58 -7.45
N LEU A 22 1.86 15.83 -7.25
CA LEU A 22 1.83 14.40 -7.53
C LEU A 22 1.99 14.10 -9.01
N LEU A 23 1.27 14.82 -9.88
CA LEU A 23 1.36 14.65 -11.32
C LEU A 23 2.77 14.95 -11.85
N SER A 24 3.36 16.09 -11.44
CA SER A 24 4.73 16.44 -11.86
C SER A 24 5.75 15.41 -11.39
N THR A 25 5.60 14.90 -10.18
CA THR A 25 6.45 13.83 -9.64
C THR A 25 6.31 12.54 -10.44
N CYS A 26 5.08 12.14 -10.80
CA CYS A 26 4.87 10.97 -11.66
C CYS A 26 5.55 11.14 -13.03
N PHE A 27 5.49 12.33 -13.64
CA PHE A 27 6.19 12.61 -14.90
C PHE A 27 7.71 12.54 -14.76
N VAL A 28 8.27 13.09 -13.66
CA VAL A 28 9.71 13.01 -13.39
C VAL A 28 10.15 11.57 -13.18
N LEU A 29 9.40 10.80 -12.39
CA LEU A 29 9.67 9.37 -12.16
C LEU A 29 9.60 8.57 -13.46
N TYR A 30 8.59 8.84 -14.30
CA TYR A 30 8.46 8.21 -15.60
C TYR A 30 9.66 8.56 -16.51
N ALA A 31 10.08 9.83 -16.54
CA ALA A 31 11.25 10.28 -17.31
C ALA A 31 12.54 9.60 -16.82
N ILE A 32 12.75 9.53 -15.50
CA ILE A 32 13.89 8.81 -14.92
C ILE A 32 13.84 7.34 -15.32
N LYS A 33 12.69 6.66 -15.12
CA LYS A 33 12.55 5.26 -15.51
C LYS A 33 12.86 5.05 -16.99
N ARG A 34 12.38 5.90 -17.89
CA ARG A 34 12.64 5.83 -19.35
C ARG A 34 14.10 6.05 -19.69
N ALA A 35 14.77 6.99 -19.02
CA ALA A 35 16.19 7.27 -19.24
C ALA A 35 17.11 6.10 -18.87
N PHE A 36 16.69 5.24 -17.94
CA PHE A 36 17.46 4.08 -17.46
C PHE A 36 16.88 2.74 -17.93
N GLN A 37 15.99 2.72 -18.94
CA GLN A 37 15.48 1.46 -19.49
C GLN A 37 16.55 0.69 -20.28
N PRO A 38 16.54 -0.67 -20.18
CA PRO A 38 17.34 -1.53 -21.05
C PRO A 38 17.06 -1.22 -22.53
N GLY A 39 18.12 -1.01 -23.31
CA GLY A 39 18.05 -0.68 -24.74
C GLY A 39 18.05 0.81 -25.10
N VAL A 40 17.93 1.73 -24.12
CA VAL A 40 18.11 3.18 -24.33
C VAL A 40 19.48 3.65 -23.83
N ALA A 41 19.98 3.07 -22.76
CA ALA A 41 21.32 3.34 -22.24
C ALA A 41 22.25 2.18 -22.64
N GLU A 42 23.36 2.50 -23.31
CA GLU A 42 24.42 1.52 -23.66
C GLU A 42 25.00 0.81 -22.42
N TYR A 43 24.92 1.45 -21.26
CA TYR A 43 25.36 0.93 -19.97
C TYR A 43 24.32 1.21 -18.89
N LEU A 44 23.57 0.18 -18.50
CA LEU A 44 22.71 0.23 -17.30
C LEU A 44 23.59 0.38 -16.05
N ASN A 45 23.54 1.56 -15.43
CA ASN A 45 24.24 1.79 -14.17
C ASN A 45 23.24 1.93 -13.02
N PRO A 46 23.05 0.85 -12.19
CA PRO A 46 22.12 0.90 -11.05
C PRO A 46 22.46 2.01 -10.06
N TRP A 47 23.73 2.39 -9.91
CA TRP A 47 24.16 3.48 -9.04
C TRP A 47 23.69 4.84 -9.54
N ALA A 48 23.73 5.08 -10.85
CA ALA A 48 23.27 6.33 -11.44
C ALA A 48 21.74 6.49 -11.27
N LEU A 49 20.98 5.39 -11.43
CA LEU A 49 19.55 5.37 -11.14
C LEU A 49 19.28 5.69 -9.65
N MET A 50 19.99 5.01 -8.73
CA MET A 50 19.86 5.27 -7.30
C MET A 50 20.21 6.73 -6.96
N ALA A 51 21.30 7.25 -7.48
CA ALA A 51 21.71 8.64 -7.26
C ALA A 51 20.67 9.65 -7.78
N SER A 52 20.06 9.38 -8.94
CA SER A 52 19.01 10.25 -9.51
C SER A 52 17.75 10.25 -8.63
N LEU A 53 17.28 9.08 -8.21
CA LEU A 53 16.08 8.95 -7.37
C LEU A 53 16.31 9.54 -5.97
N THR A 54 17.44 9.24 -5.33
CA THR A 54 17.77 9.79 -4.01
C THR A 54 18.04 11.29 -4.06
N GLY A 55 18.71 11.79 -5.11
CA GLY A 55 18.91 13.22 -5.33
C GLY A 55 17.59 13.99 -5.46
N PHE A 56 16.65 13.48 -6.27
CA PHE A 56 15.33 14.10 -6.40
C PHE A 56 14.53 14.02 -5.10
N THR A 57 14.64 12.92 -4.37
CA THR A 57 14.01 12.75 -3.04
C THR A 57 14.56 13.78 -2.03
N LEU A 58 15.88 13.99 -1.99
CA LEU A 58 16.49 15.01 -1.15
C LEU A 58 16.02 16.42 -1.52
N LEU A 59 15.94 16.73 -2.83
CA LEU A 59 15.43 18.02 -3.31
C LEU A 59 14.01 18.25 -2.80
N ALA A 60 13.11 17.24 -2.91
CA ALA A 60 11.75 17.32 -2.41
C ALA A 60 11.72 17.47 -0.87
N ALA A 61 12.59 16.77 -0.14
CA ALA A 61 12.68 16.87 1.31
C ALA A 61 13.14 18.25 1.78
N VAL A 62 14.16 18.81 1.15
CA VAL A 62 14.65 20.17 1.41
C VAL A 62 13.57 21.20 1.07
N THR A 63 12.87 21.02 -0.04
CA THR A 63 11.75 21.91 -0.42
C THR A 63 10.64 21.89 0.64
N ALA A 64 10.24 20.71 1.11
CA ALA A 64 9.24 20.59 2.19
C ALA A 64 9.70 21.33 3.44
N TRP A 65 10.97 21.13 3.83
CA TRP A 65 11.53 21.78 5.01
C TRP A 65 11.57 23.31 4.87
N VAL A 66 12.00 23.84 3.73
CA VAL A 66 12.06 25.29 3.44
C VAL A 66 10.66 25.90 3.44
N VAL A 67 9.69 25.29 2.75
CA VAL A 67 8.30 25.77 2.64
C VAL A 67 7.64 25.87 4.01
N VAL A 68 7.85 24.88 4.89
CA VAL A 68 7.28 24.91 6.24
C VAL A 68 8.06 25.87 7.15
N ARG A 69 9.40 25.80 7.14
CA ARG A 69 10.23 26.54 8.09
C ARG A 69 10.21 28.05 7.87
N PHE A 70 10.24 28.48 6.59
CA PHE A 70 10.29 29.89 6.21
C PHE A 70 8.94 30.40 5.71
N GLY A 71 8.23 29.61 4.90
CA GLY A 71 6.92 30.00 4.34
C GLY A 71 5.75 29.81 5.29
N LYS A 72 5.88 28.93 6.31
CA LYS A 72 4.80 28.52 7.23
C LYS A 72 3.56 27.96 6.49
N VAL A 73 3.74 27.46 5.27
CA VAL A 73 2.67 26.89 4.42
C VAL A 73 2.58 25.39 4.65
N TRP A 74 1.69 24.99 5.57
CA TRP A 74 1.52 23.58 5.92
C TRP A 74 0.67 22.79 4.91
N GLU A 75 -0.19 23.45 4.17
CA GLU A 75 -1.04 22.78 3.18
C GLU A 75 -0.21 22.19 2.03
N ASP A 76 0.72 22.97 1.48
CA ASP A 76 1.65 22.51 0.44
C ASP A 76 2.60 21.43 0.98
N ALA A 77 3.08 21.61 2.22
CA ALA A 77 3.94 20.64 2.88
C ALA A 77 3.32 19.24 2.96
N ARG A 78 2.02 19.14 3.20
CA ARG A 78 1.31 17.85 3.24
C ARG A 78 1.42 17.13 1.90
N SER A 79 1.20 17.84 0.79
CA SER A 79 1.34 17.27 -0.56
C SER A 79 2.77 16.83 -0.83
N ILE A 80 3.76 17.64 -0.45
CA ILE A 80 5.17 17.30 -0.64
C ILE A 80 5.59 16.10 0.22
N LEU A 81 5.07 15.96 1.46
CA LEU A 81 5.33 14.79 2.29
C LEU A 81 4.75 13.50 1.69
N LEU A 82 3.57 13.57 1.06
CA LEU A 82 3.02 12.43 0.31
C LEU A 82 3.88 12.11 -0.92
N VAL A 83 4.41 13.14 -1.61
CA VAL A 83 5.38 12.95 -2.70
C VAL A 83 6.64 12.24 -2.21
N LEU A 84 7.16 12.56 -1.04
CA LEU A 84 8.32 11.86 -0.47
C LEU A 84 8.05 10.38 -0.25
N VAL A 85 6.88 10.03 0.28
CA VAL A 85 6.48 8.62 0.42
C VAL A 85 6.38 7.95 -0.96
N LEU A 86 5.80 8.63 -1.96
CA LEU A 86 5.77 8.14 -3.33
C LEU A 86 7.18 7.90 -3.88
N MET A 87 8.13 8.78 -3.58
CA MET A 87 9.53 8.63 -3.99
C MET A 87 10.20 7.41 -3.35
N PHE A 88 9.96 7.16 -2.05
CA PHE A 88 10.47 5.95 -1.40
C PHE A 88 9.93 4.66 -2.06
N LEU A 89 8.64 4.65 -2.37
CA LEU A 89 8.02 3.52 -3.06
C LEU A 89 8.55 3.37 -4.49
N ALA A 90 8.77 4.49 -5.20
CA ALA A 90 9.34 4.49 -6.53
C ALA A 90 10.78 3.97 -6.55
N ILE A 91 11.60 4.31 -5.55
CA ILE A 91 12.95 3.73 -5.40
C ILE A 91 12.82 2.21 -5.34
N SER A 92 11.95 1.66 -4.49
CA SER A 92 11.79 0.21 -4.38
C SER A 92 11.37 -0.45 -5.69
N VAL A 93 10.34 0.09 -6.36
CA VAL A 93 9.79 -0.50 -7.61
C VAL A 93 10.76 -0.40 -8.79
N SER A 94 11.57 0.66 -8.85
CA SER A 94 12.47 0.89 -9.98
C SER A 94 13.61 -0.12 -10.08
N PHE A 95 13.89 -0.85 -9.01
CA PHE A 95 14.96 -1.83 -8.96
C PHE A 95 14.51 -3.28 -9.20
N ASP A 96 13.22 -3.55 -9.36
CA ASP A 96 12.70 -4.92 -9.54
C ASP A 96 13.29 -5.61 -10.79
N GLU A 97 13.24 -4.92 -11.93
CA GLU A 97 13.77 -5.46 -13.19
C GLU A 97 15.31 -5.62 -13.14
N LEU A 98 15.99 -4.70 -12.46
CA LEU A 98 17.45 -4.73 -12.30
C LEU A 98 17.91 -5.83 -11.35
N LEU A 99 17.06 -6.27 -10.42
CA LEU A 99 17.38 -7.35 -9.49
C LEU A 99 17.61 -8.69 -10.22
N ASN A 100 16.90 -8.90 -11.33
CA ASN A 100 17.08 -10.07 -12.17
C ASN A 100 18.40 -10.04 -12.97
N LEU A 101 19.01 -8.85 -13.19
CA LEU A 101 20.25 -8.67 -13.95
C LEU A 101 21.48 -8.56 -13.04
N PHE A 102 21.35 -7.91 -11.89
CA PHE A 102 22.45 -7.55 -10.99
C PHE A 102 22.11 -7.89 -9.52
N SER A 103 21.75 -9.14 -9.25
CA SER A 103 21.11 -9.60 -8.02
C SER A 103 21.75 -9.08 -6.71
N THR A 104 23.05 -9.34 -6.51
CA THR A 104 23.76 -8.96 -5.27
C THR A 104 23.93 -7.46 -5.11
N GLN A 105 24.27 -6.76 -6.21
CA GLN A 105 24.49 -5.31 -6.19
C GLN A 105 23.18 -4.57 -5.92
N VAL A 106 22.09 -4.98 -6.57
CA VAL A 106 20.77 -4.35 -6.43
C VAL A 106 20.17 -4.64 -5.07
N ALA A 107 20.38 -5.84 -4.50
CA ALA A 107 19.96 -6.13 -3.13
C ALA A 107 20.62 -5.16 -2.13
N GLY A 108 21.92 -4.85 -2.30
CA GLY A 108 22.62 -3.84 -1.51
C GLY A 108 22.04 -2.43 -1.70
N LEU A 109 21.69 -2.06 -2.94
CA LEU A 109 21.05 -0.76 -3.24
C LEU A 109 19.65 -0.65 -2.63
N LEU A 110 18.86 -1.72 -2.62
CA LEU A 110 17.56 -1.75 -1.95
C LEU A 110 17.71 -1.55 -0.42
N ALA A 111 18.70 -2.20 0.20
CA ALA A 111 19.00 -1.99 1.62
C ALA A 111 19.43 -0.53 1.89
N PHE A 112 20.27 0.05 1.03
CA PHE A 112 20.64 1.46 1.08
C PHE A 112 19.41 2.35 0.92
N GLY A 113 18.53 2.09 -0.07
CA GLY A 113 17.29 2.84 -0.31
C GLY A 113 16.35 2.83 0.89
N PHE A 114 16.23 1.70 1.59
CA PHE A 114 15.48 1.62 2.83
C PHE A 114 16.10 2.50 3.94
N ALA A 115 17.40 2.35 4.20
CA ALA A 115 18.10 3.15 5.21
C ALA A 115 18.02 4.65 4.90
N PHE A 116 18.19 5.04 3.65
CA PHE A 116 18.03 6.40 3.16
C PHE A 116 16.60 6.93 3.43
N SER A 117 15.57 6.15 3.12
CA SER A 117 14.17 6.53 3.33
C SER A 117 13.85 6.74 4.81
N VAL A 118 14.39 5.88 5.70
CA VAL A 118 14.27 6.05 7.15
C VAL A 118 14.97 7.32 7.62
N LEU A 119 16.21 7.56 7.18
CA LEU A 119 16.99 8.76 7.56
C LEU A 119 16.31 10.05 7.10
N VAL A 120 15.81 10.11 5.87
CA VAL A 120 15.10 11.28 5.34
C VAL A 120 13.79 11.51 6.12
N THR A 121 13.05 10.45 6.43
CA THR A 121 11.83 10.56 7.24
C THR A 121 12.12 11.11 8.62
N GLU A 122 13.13 10.58 9.35
CA GLU A 122 13.50 11.07 10.67
C GLU A 122 14.03 12.51 10.61
N ALA A 123 14.82 12.86 9.60
CA ALA A 123 15.31 14.22 9.41
C ALA A 123 14.15 15.22 9.23
N ILE A 124 13.12 14.85 8.48
CA ILE A 124 11.92 15.68 8.29
C ILE A 124 11.11 15.78 9.58
N LEU A 125 10.85 14.65 10.26
CA LEU A 125 10.10 14.66 11.52
C LEU A 125 10.78 15.55 12.57
N LEU A 126 12.10 15.45 12.69
CA LEU A 126 12.89 16.28 13.59
C LEU A 126 12.96 17.75 13.14
N GLY A 127 13.24 17.98 11.86
CA GLY A 127 13.39 19.32 11.29
C GLY A 127 12.11 20.16 11.33
N LEU A 128 10.98 19.53 11.11
CA LEU A 128 9.66 20.16 11.18
C LEU A 128 9.00 20.04 12.55
N ARG A 129 9.64 19.35 13.51
CA ARG A 129 9.12 19.08 14.85
C ARG A 129 7.75 18.35 14.82
N ILE A 130 7.56 17.48 13.86
CA ILE A 130 6.35 16.66 13.75
C ILE A 130 6.45 15.52 14.78
N ARG A 131 5.47 15.43 15.66
CA ARG A 131 5.37 14.32 16.61
C ARG A 131 4.60 13.17 15.92
N PHE A 132 5.33 12.14 15.55
CA PHE A 132 4.77 10.93 14.98
C PHE A 132 4.95 9.79 15.99
N PRO A 133 3.90 9.43 16.77
CA PRO A 133 4.01 8.45 17.85
C PRO A 133 4.49 7.09 17.35
N ALA A 134 5.21 6.34 18.19
CA ALA A 134 5.77 5.03 17.84
C ALA A 134 4.70 4.03 17.34
N ALA A 135 3.48 4.11 17.89
CA ALA A 135 2.37 3.26 17.45
C ALA A 135 1.95 3.44 15.97
N PHE A 136 2.29 4.58 15.35
CA PHE A 136 2.14 4.82 13.90
C PHE A 136 3.46 4.66 13.16
N ARG A 137 4.58 5.06 13.79
CA ARG A 137 5.92 5.04 13.20
C ARG A 137 6.38 3.61 12.91
N VAL A 138 6.16 2.68 13.85
CA VAL A 138 6.57 1.28 13.68
C VAL A 138 5.84 0.62 12.50
N PRO A 139 4.50 0.63 12.38
CA PRO A 139 3.82 0.09 11.20
C PRO A 139 4.27 0.75 9.89
N PHE A 140 4.50 2.06 9.89
CA PHE A 140 5.01 2.78 8.73
C PHE A 140 6.35 2.23 8.25
N TYR A 141 7.34 2.11 9.17
CA TYR A 141 8.65 1.58 8.79
C TYR A 141 8.63 0.10 8.45
N LEU A 142 7.76 -0.69 9.06
CA LEU A 142 7.60 -2.10 8.70
C LEU A 142 7.00 -2.26 7.30
N ILE A 143 6.01 -1.45 6.92
CA ILE A 143 5.48 -1.44 5.55
C ILE A 143 6.57 -1.00 4.57
N LEU A 144 7.33 0.04 4.90
CA LEU A 144 8.43 0.52 4.08
C LEU A 144 9.51 -0.57 3.94
N ALA A 145 9.91 -1.22 5.03
CA ALA A 145 10.83 -2.36 5.01
C ALA A 145 10.32 -3.50 4.12
N LEU A 146 9.03 -3.80 4.21
CA LEU A 146 8.40 -4.80 3.35
C LEU A 146 8.55 -4.45 1.87
N PHE A 147 8.36 -3.19 1.49
CA PHE A 147 8.53 -2.74 0.10
C PHE A 147 9.95 -2.94 -0.43
N PHE A 148 10.97 -2.69 0.40
CA PHE A 148 12.37 -2.81 -0.01
C PHE A 148 12.93 -4.23 0.10
N ALA A 149 12.54 -4.99 1.11
CA ALA A 149 13.07 -6.33 1.34
C ALA A 149 12.34 -7.40 0.50
N TYR A 150 11.06 -7.19 0.21
CA TYR A 150 10.25 -8.23 -0.44
C TYR A 150 10.70 -8.59 -1.86
N PRO A 151 11.14 -7.66 -2.73
CA PRO A 151 11.73 -8.00 -4.02
C PRO A 151 12.90 -8.97 -3.91
N VAL A 152 13.78 -8.76 -2.94
CA VAL A 152 14.92 -9.65 -2.69
C VAL A 152 14.45 -11.04 -2.24
N PHE A 153 13.39 -11.09 -1.43
CA PHE A 153 12.81 -12.33 -0.93
C PHE A 153 12.10 -13.16 -2.00
N VAL A 154 11.51 -12.52 -3.03
CA VAL A 154 10.79 -13.22 -4.11
C VAL A 154 11.62 -13.43 -5.37
N SER A 155 12.76 -12.75 -5.53
CA SER A 155 13.61 -12.87 -6.72
C SER A 155 14.18 -14.28 -6.86
N PRO A 156 13.90 -15.02 -7.95
CA PRO A 156 14.49 -16.33 -8.21
C PRO A 156 16.01 -16.27 -8.32
N GLU A 157 16.55 -15.20 -8.91
CA GLU A 157 17.99 -15.01 -9.12
C GLU A 157 18.78 -14.86 -7.81
N VAL A 158 18.15 -14.36 -6.76
CA VAL A 158 18.75 -14.19 -5.43
C VAL A 158 18.57 -15.44 -4.58
N THR A 159 17.38 -16.04 -4.65
CA THR A 159 16.95 -17.08 -3.70
C THR A 159 16.99 -18.50 -4.26
N GLY A 160 17.15 -18.67 -5.57
CA GLY A 160 17.13 -19.96 -6.25
C GLY A 160 15.77 -20.67 -6.25
N LEU A 161 14.68 -19.91 -6.10
CA LEU A 161 13.33 -20.45 -5.99
C LEU A 161 12.81 -20.99 -7.32
N SER A 162 11.99 -22.03 -7.22
CA SER A 162 11.17 -22.49 -8.34
C SER A 162 10.07 -21.46 -8.68
N PRO A 163 9.52 -21.46 -9.91
CA PRO A 163 8.43 -20.56 -10.30
C PRO A 163 7.21 -20.67 -9.39
N THR A 164 6.86 -21.88 -8.95
CA THR A 164 5.73 -22.11 -8.05
C THR A 164 5.97 -21.50 -6.66
N GLU A 165 7.17 -21.67 -6.10
CA GLU A 165 7.52 -21.07 -4.80
C GLU A 165 7.53 -19.54 -4.88
N THR A 166 8.04 -18.98 -5.98
CA THR A 166 8.02 -17.54 -6.24
C THR A 166 6.60 -17.01 -6.23
N ARG A 167 5.66 -17.67 -6.92
CA ARG A 167 4.23 -17.30 -6.93
C ARG A 167 3.62 -17.35 -5.52
N TRP A 168 3.89 -18.39 -4.73
CA TRP A 168 3.41 -18.46 -3.35
C TRP A 168 3.94 -17.33 -2.48
N ARG A 169 5.21 -16.98 -2.63
CA ARG A 169 5.77 -15.82 -1.93
C ARG A 169 5.11 -14.52 -2.37
N ILE A 170 4.96 -14.29 -3.68
CA ILE A 170 4.26 -13.09 -4.17
C ILE A 170 2.83 -13.02 -3.60
N ALA A 171 2.08 -14.13 -3.60
CA ALA A 171 0.73 -14.19 -3.06
C ALA A 171 0.68 -13.87 -1.55
N SER A 172 1.75 -14.10 -0.80
CA SER A 172 1.80 -13.79 0.64
C SER A 172 2.08 -12.32 0.95
N PHE A 173 2.53 -11.50 -0.01
CA PHE A 173 2.84 -10.08 0.22
C PHE A 173 1.66 -9.27 0.79
N PRO A 174 0.45 -9.32 0.22
CA PRO A 174 -0.70 -8.58 0.77
C PRO A 174 -1.07 -9.05 2.17
N ALA A 175 -0.95 -10.34 2.47
CA ALA A 175 -1.22 -10.86 3.81
C ALA A 175 -0.21 -10.33 4.84
N CYS A 176 1.09 -10.29 4.50
CA CYS A 176 2.13 -9.69 5.33
C CYS A 176 1.87 -8.20 5.57
N ALA A 177 1.52 -7.44 4.52
CA ALA A 177 1.18 -6.03 4.62
C ALA A 177 -0.08 -5.82 5.49
N GLY A 178 -1.08 -6.69 5.38
CA GLY A 178 -2.27 -6.70 6.21
C GLY A 178 -1.94 -6.91 7.68
N ALA A 179 -1.12 -7.92 7.99
CA ALA A 179 -0.68 -8.22 9.36
C ALA A 179 0.06 -7.03 10.00
N ILE A 180 0.97 -6.39 9.25
CA ILE A 180 1.67 -5.18 9.71
C ILE A 180 0.67 -4.03 9.93
N SER A 181 -0.29 -3.85 9.01
CA SER A 181 -1.30 -2.79 9.11
C SER A 181 -2.16 -2.95 10.36
N LEU A 182 -2.47 -4.18 10.79
CA LEU A 182 -3.24 -4.44 12.02
C LEU A 182 -2.53 -3.94 13.29
N LEU A 183 -1.22 -3.70 13.27
CA LEU A 183 -0.53 -3.05 14.40
C LEU A 183 -1.06 -1.64 14.66
N LEU A 184 -1.67 -0.97 13.67
CA LEU A 184 -2.32 0.32 13.84
C LEU A 184 -3.53 0.27 14.79
N LEU A 185 -4.09 -0.91 15.08
CA LEU A 185 -5.17 -1.07 16.07
C LEU A 185 -4.78 -0.52 17.44
N PHE A 186 -3.51 -0.68 17.84
CA PHE A 186 -3.02 -0.13 19.11
C PHE A 186 -3.09 1.40 19.17
N ALA A 187 -2.85 2.05 18.02
CA ALA A 187 -2.94 3.51 17.91
C ALA A 187 -4.40 3.98 17.83
N ILE A 188 -5.24 3.30 17.05
CA ILE A 188 -6.66 3.64 16.87
C ILE A 188 -7.39 3.60 18.21
N ARG A 189 -7.17 2.55 19.00
CA ARG A 189 -7.85 2.36 20.30
C ARG A 189 -7.49 3.41 21.35
N ARG A 190 -6.39 4.15 21.15
CA ARG A 190 -6.03 5.28 22.00
C ARG A 190 -6.80 6.57 21.67
N GLY A 191 -7.52 6.59 20.55
CA GLY A 191 -8.39 7.69 20.15
C GLY A 191 -7.67 8.91 19.58
N ALA A 192 -8.45 9.96 19.29
CA ALA A 192 -7.99 11.19 18.65
C ALA A 192 -7.01 11.99 19.51
N ASP A 193 -7.17 11.94 20.84
CA ASP A 193 -6.34 12.70 21.79
C ASP A 193 -4.86 12.27 21.75
N PHE A 194 -4.60 11.02 21.36
CA PHE A 194 -3.25 10.49 21.21
C PHE A 194 -2.41 11.22 20.15
N VAL A 195 -3.05 11.89 19.19
CA VAL A 195 -2.41 12.66 18.12
C VAL A 195 -2.77 14.14 18.12
N ALA A 196 -3.41 14.65 19.19
CA ALA A 196 -3.83 16.04 19.27
C ALA A 196 -2.65 17.03 19.15
N ASP A 197 -1.55 16.75 19.85
CA ASP A 197 -0.34 17.58 19.88
C ASP A 197 0.75 17.07 18.93
N ASN A 198 0.42 16.89 17.66
CA ASN A 198 1.35 16.33 16.67
C ASN A 198 2.37 17.33 16.10
N GLY A 199 2.33 18.60 16.52
CA GLY A 199 3.23 19.66 16.04
C GLY A 199 2.86 20.23 14.67
N THR A 200 1.72 19.82 14.10
CA THR A 200 1.20 20.30 12.83
C THR A 200 -0.22 20.89 13.00
N PRO A 201 -0.70 21.74 12.08
CA PRO A 201 -2.10 22.20 12.09
C PRO A 201 -3.09 21.10 11.66
N TRP A 202 -2.63 19.94 11.24
CA TRP A 202 -3.47 18.85 10.76
C TRP A 202 -4.12 18.12 11.91
N ARG A 203 -5.42 17.98 11.83
CA ARG A 203 -6.24 17.35 12.86
C ARG A 203 -6.66 15.94 12.44
N TRP A 204 -6.95 15.11 13.44
CA TRP A 204 -7.64 13.85 13.24
C TRP A 204 -8.97 14.06 12.46
N PRO A 205 -9.38 13.19 11.51
CA PRO A 205 -8.70 11.96 11.09
C PRO A 205 -7.65 12.16 9.98
N TRP A 206 -7.50 13.38 9.45
CA TRP A 206 -6.61 13.64 8.32
C TRP A 206 -5.15 13.32 8.61
N PHE A 207 -4.70 13.58 9.82
CA PHE A 207 -3.42 13.13 10.31
C PHE A 207 -3.64 12.01 11.34
N PRO A 208 -3.01 10.84 11.21
CA PRO A 208 -2.04 10.42 10.18
C PRO A 208 -2.66 9.62 9.02
N TRP A 209 -4.01 9.51 8.93
CA TRP A 209 -4.71 8.56 8.07
C TRP A 209 -4.51 8.78 6.58
N THR A 210 -4.28 10.02 6.12
CA THR A 210 -3.94 10.28 4.70
C THR A 210 -2.69 9.52 4.26
N LEU A 211 -1.69 9.44 5.13
CA LEU A 211 -0.47 8.67 4.87
C LEU A 211 -0.77 7.17 4.73
N PHE A 212 -1.53 6.61 5.68
CA PHE A 212 -1.84 5.18 5.66
C PHE A 212 -2.82 4.79 4.55
N LEU A 213 -3.73 5.66 4.16
CA LEU A 213 -4.59 5.47 2.99
C LEU A 213 -3.75 5.42 1.71
N PHE A 214 -2.78 6.32 1.58
CA PHE A 214 -1.85 6.34 0.46
C PHE A 214 -1.00 5.07 0.42
N LEU A 215 -0.47 4.63 1.57
CA LEU A 215 0.26 3.37 1.68
C LEU A 215 -0.61 2.15 1.36
N ALA A 216 -1.89 2.16 1.74
CA ALA A 216 -2.82 1.09 1.40
C ALA A 216 -3.01 0.96 -0.11
N ALA A 217 -3.21 2.08 -0.81
CA ALA A 217 -3.27 2.09 -2.27
C ALA A 217 -1.94 1.60 -2.90
N ALA A 218 -0.81 2.01 -2.32
CA ALA A 218 0.51 1.60 -2.76
C ALA A 218 0.75 0.09 -2.54
N VAL A 219 0.28 -0.50 -1.44
CA VAL A 219 0.34 -1.95 -1.20
C VAL A 219 -0.43 -2.71 -2.27
N CYS A 220 -1.64 -2.26 -2.63
CA CYS A 220 -2.40 -2.88 -3.72
C CYS A 220 -1.64 -2.81 -5.05
N ALA A 221 -1.11 -1.64 -5.42
CA ALA A 221 -0.31 -1.48 -6.63
C ALA A 221 0.97 -2.34 -6.61
N ARG A 222 1.67 -2.36 -5.47
CA ARG A 222 2.88 -3.16 -5.28
C ARG A 222 2.64 -4.65 -5.41
N SER A 223 1.52 -5.14 -4.89
CA SER A 223 1.13 -6.54 -5.01
C SER A 223 1.10 -7.01 -6.48
N TYR A 224 0.50 -6.21 -7.36
CA TYR A 224 0.49 -6.50 -8.79
C TYR A 224 1.84 -6.27 -9.47
N SER A 225 2.60 -5.22 -9.09
CA SER A 225 3.91 -4.98 -9.70
C SER A 225 4.90 -6.10 -9.41
N LEU A 226 4.87 -6.70 -8.22
CA LEU A 226 5.68 -7.88 -7.89
C LEU A 226 5.33 -9.08 -8.78
N SER A 227 4.04 -9.31 -9.06
CA SER A 227 3.61 -10.36 -9.97
C SER A 227 4.14 -10.14 -11.39
N ILE A 228 4.07 -8.91 -11.89
CA ILE A 228 4.53 -8.57 -13.24
C ILE A 228 6.06 -8.67 -13.35
N SER A 229 6.80 -8.26 -12.31
CA SER A 229 8.26 -8.19 -12.37
C SER A 229 8.97 -9.54 -12.15
N PHE A 230 8.36 -10.45 -11.38
CA PHE A 230 9.01 -11.69 -10.94
C PHE A 230 8.33 -12.98 -11.41
N ASP A 231 7.15 -12.93 -12.04
CA ASP A 231 6.55 -14.09 -12.67
C ASP A 231 7.13 -14.31 -14.08
N THR A 232 8.15 -15.18 -14.15
CA THR A 232 8.91 -15.46 -15.37
C THR A 232 8.13 -16.21 -16.46
N SER A 233 6.93 -16.67 -16.16
CA SER A 233 6.11 -17.40 -17.12
C SER A 233 5.34 -16.50 -18.10
N VAL A 234 5.28 -15.22 -17.81
CA VAL A 234 4.65 -14.23 -18.73
C VAL A 234 5.66 -13.92 -19.83
N GLY A 235 5.50 -14.56 -20.99
CA GLY A 235 6.30 -14.26 -22.17
C GLY A 235 6.27 -12.78 -22.48
N LEU A 236 7.44 -12.25 -22.78
CA LEU A 236 7.88 -10.85 -22.82
C LEU A 236 6.99 -9.83 -23.56
N LEU A 237 5.89 -10.17 -24.19
CA LEU A 237 5.28 -9.25 -25.16
C LEU A 237 3.74 -9.17 -25.25
N THR A 238 2.94 -9.92 -24.52
CA THR A 238 1.56 -9.97 -25.02
C THR A 238 0.43 -9.57 -24.09
N GLU A 239 0.51 -9.42 -22.85
CA GLU A 239 -0.58 -8.84 -22.03
C GLU A 239 -0.11 -8.70 -20.58
N MET A 240 -0.50 -7.63 -19.89
CA MET A 240 -0.29 -7.43 -18.44
C MET A 240 -1.14 -8.46 -17.66
N ASN A 241 -0.95 -9.74 -17.93
CA ASN A 241 -1.66 -10.82 -17.27
C ASN A 241 -0.94 -11.13 -15.94
N SER A 242 -1.61 -10.86 -14.85
CA SER A 242 -1.16 -11.31 -13.54
C SER A 242 -1.57 -12.76 -13.33
N ALA A 243 -0.67 -13.60 -12.84
CA ALA A 243 -0.98 -14.97 -12.42
C ALA A 243 -2.04 -15.00 -11.29
N PHE A 244 -2.40 -13.85 -10.73
CA PHE A 244 -3.30 -13.74 -9.59
C PHE A 244 -4.60 -13.04 -9.96
N GLY A 245 -5.73 -13.62 -9.53
CA GLY A 245 -7.02 -12.92 -9.50
C GLY A 245 -7.09 -11.95 -8.31
N GLY A 246 -8.20 -11.21 -8.19
CA GLY A 246 -8.40 -10.24 -7.09
C GLY A 246 -8.35 -10.86 -5.68
N TYR A 247 -8.52 -12.17 -5.56
CA TYR A 247 -8.58 -12.89 -4.29
C TYR A 247 -7.31 -12.73 -3.43
N PHE A 248 -6.15 -12.58 -4.05
CA PHE A 248 -4.90 -12.45 -3.29
C PHE A 248 -4.78 -11.14 -2.51
N LEU A 249 -5.55 -10.10 -2.86
CA LEU A 249 -5.64 -8.85 -2.11
C LEU A 249 -6.57 -8.93 -0.90
N VAL A 250 -7.46 -9.93 -0.84
CA VAL A 250 -8.49 -10.04 0.21
C VAL A 250 -7.93 -9.96 1.62
N PRO A 251 -6.83 -10.65 2.00
CA PRO A 251 -6.27 -10.56 3.34
C PRO A 251 -5.89 -9.13 3.75
N PHE A 252 -5.28 -8.38 2.82
CA PHE A 252 -4.92 -6.99 3.06
C PHE A 252 -6.15 -6.08 3.16
N LEU A 253 -7.07 -6.20 2.23
CA LEU A 253 -8.30 -5.38 2.22
C LEU A 253 -9.15 -5.66 3.45
N LEU A 254 -9.19 -6.91 3.92
CA LEU A 254 -9.87 -7.26 5.16
C LEU A 254 -9.22 -6.60 6.38
N ALA A 255 -7.88 -6.57 6.45
CA ALA A 255 -7.17 -5.82 7.48
C ALA A 255 -7.53 -4.32 7.46
N VAL A 256 -7.60 -3.72 6.26
CA VAL A 256 -8.06 -2.32 6.11
C VAL A 256 -9.51 -2.15 6.60
N MET A 257 -10.41 -3.10 6.30
CA MET A 257 -11.80 -3.06 6.81
C MET A 257 -11.85 -3.13 8.34
N VAL A 258 -11.02 -3.96 8.96
CA VAL A 258 -10.90 -4.01 10.43
C VAL A 258 -10.46 -2.68 11.01
N LEU A 259 -9.47 -2.02 10.39
CA LEU A 259 -8.99 -0.70 10.83
C LEU A 259 -10.08 0.37 10.71
N LEU A 260 -10.78 0.41 9.56
CA LEU A 260 -11.88 1.36 9.33
C LEU A 260 -13.05 1.12 10.30
N LEU A 261 -13.36 -0.14 10.59
CA LEU A 261 -14.35 -0.50 11.60
C LEU A 261 -13.98 0.05 12.98
N GLU A 262 -12.74 -0.20 13.43
CA GLU A 262 -12.27 0.28 14.74
C GLU A 262 -12.28 1.81 14.83
N ILE A 263 -11.90 2.52 13.76
CA ILE A 263 -12.04 3.99 13.70
C ILE A 263 -13.51 4.37 13.87
N GLY A 264 -14.43 3.70 13.16
CA GLY A 264 -15.86 3.96 13.26
C GLY A 264 -16.42 3.72 14.66
N VAL A 265 -15.97 2.66 15.34
CA VAL A 265 -16.37 2.31 16.70
C VAL A 265 -15.84 3.32 17.71
N VAL A 266 -14.54 3.65 17.66
CA VAL A 266 -13.88 4.60 18.58
C VAL A 266 -14.46 6.00 18.43
N GLU A 267 -14.79 6.43 17.21
CA GLU A 267 -15.39 7.75 16.95
C GLU A 267 -16.93 7.75 17.09
N GLY A 268 -17.56 6.61 17.34
CA GLY A 268 -19.03 6.50 17.44
C GLY A 268 -19.74 6.75 16.10
N LYS A 269 -19.05 6.62 14.95
CA LYS A 269 -19.58 6.88 13.61
C LYS A 269 -20.32 5.70 13.02
N ARG A 270 -21.58 5.50 13.39
CA ARG A 270 -22.43 4.38 12.91
C ARG A 270 -22.49 4.26 11.39
N ARG A 271 -22.52 5.40 10.64
CA ARG A 271 -22.53 5.37 9.18
C ARG A 271 -21.27 4.75 8.59
N LEU A 272 -20.12 5.04 9.18
CA LEU A 272 -18.84 4.44 8.77
C LEU A 272 -18.85 2.94 9.05
N CYS A 273 -19.26 2.50 10.25
CA CYS A 273 -19.35 1.08 10.58
C CYS A 273 -20.26 0.33 9.59
N ASN A 274 -21.45 0.87 9.30
CA ASN A 274 -22.39 0.25 8.35
C ASN A 274 -21.80 0.20 6.92
N GLY A 275 -21.15 1.27 6.47
CA GLY A 275 -20.47 1.31 5.17
C GLY A 275 -19.38 0.24 5.06
N VAL A 276 -18.58 0.07 6.12
CA VAL A 276 -17.53 -0.95 6.18
C VAL A 276 -18.13 -2.37 6.16
N MET A 277 -19.26 -2.61 6.85
CA MET A 277 -19.96 -3.90 6.80
C MET A 277 -20.36 -4.27 5.36
N ILE A 278 -20.95 -3.32 4.62
CA ILE A 278 -21.35 -3.55 3.23
C ILE A 278 -20.13 -3.74 2.34
N ALA A 279 -19.12 -2.88 2.46
CA ALA A 279 -17.90 -2.96 1.67
C ALA A 279 -17.14 -4.28 1.89
N ALA A 280 -17.09 -4.77 3.13
CA ALA A 280 -16.47 -6.06 3.44
C ALA A 280 -17.19 -7.22 2.72
N GLY A 281 -18.52 -7.22 2.67
CA GLY A 281 -19.28 -8.24 1.92
C GLY A 281 -18.95 -8.27 0.42
N LEU A 282 -18.60 -7.12 -0.17
CA LEU A 282 -18.20 -7.04 -1.58
C LEU A 282 -16.86 -7.72 -1.87
N LEU A 283 -16.02 -8.00 -0.86
CA LEU A 283 -14.76 -8.71 -1.05
C LEU A 283 -14.96 -10.13 -1.60
N VAL A 284 -16.12 -10.73 -1.40
CA VAL A 284 -16.47 -12.02 -2.02
C VAL A 284 -16.40 -11.94 -3.55
N LEU A 285 -16.77 -10.80 -4.14
CA LEU A 285 -16.72 -10.59 -5.58
C LEU A 285 -15.28 -10.60 -6.12
N LEU A 286 -14.29 -10.14 -5.32
CA LEU A 286 -12.88 -10.21 -5.69
C LEU A 286 -12.34 -11.64 -5.65
N ALA A 287 -12.94 -12.50 -4.84
CA ALA A 287 -12.56 -13.90 -4.73
C ALA A 287 -13.24 -14.78 -5.77
N ALA A 288 -14.27 -14.27 -6.47
CA ALA A 288 -14.96 -15.01 -7.50
C ALA A 288 -13.99 -15.39 -8.64
N PRO A 289 -14.06 -16.63 -9.14
CA PRO A 289 -13.18 -17.07 -10.22
C PRO A 289 -13.47 -16.28 -11.49
N ILE A 290 -12.48 -15.51 -11.92
CA ILE A 290 -12.50 -14.83 -13.22
C ILE A 290 -12.11 -15.89 -14.26
N ARG A 291 -12.93 -16.09 -15.27
CA ARG A 291 -12.58 -16.95 -16.41
C ARG A 291 -11.52 -16.22 -17.23
N THR A 292 -10.26 -16.56 -17.00
CA THR A 292 -9.14 -16.10 -17.82
C THR A 292 -8.73 -17.20 -18.77
N SER A 293 -8.35 -16.83 -19.98
CA SER A 293 -7.73 -17.75 -20.95
C SER A 293 -6.26 -18.04 -20.64
N ASP A 294 -5.71 -17.43 -19.58
CA ASP A 294 -4.31 -17.58 -19.20
C ASP A 294 -4.09 -18.93 -18.48
N PRO A 295 -3.32 -19.85 -19.09
CA PRO A 295 -3.04 -21.16 -18.51
C PRO A 295 -2.28 -21.05 -17.18
N THR A 296 -1.44 -20.04 -17.01
CA THR A 296 -0.63 -19.79 -15.81
C THR A 296 -1.50 -19.47 -14.60
N HIS A 297 -2.52 -18.62 -14.81
CA HIS A 297 -3.49 -18.31 -13.79
C HIS A 297 -4.30 -19.54 -13.37
N ALA A 298 -4.76 -20.32 -14.35
CA ALA A 298 -5.55 -21.54 -14.10
C ALA A 298 -4.72 -22.59 -13.32
N GLU A 299 -3.45 -22.77 -13.66
CA GLU A 299 -2.53 -23.69 -12.98
C GLU A 299 -2.29 -23.27 -11.53
N PHE A 300 -1.98 -21.97 -11.30
CA PHE A 300 -1.78 -21.48 -9.95
C PHE A 300 -3.07 -21.57 -9.10
N LEU A 301 -4.21 -21.22 -9.66
CA LEU A 301 -5.51 -21.34 -8.98
C LEU A 301 -5.83 -22.78 -8.59
N ALA A 302 -5.56 -23.73 -9.48
CA ALA A 302 -5.73 -25.16 -9.20
C ALA A 302 -4.80 -25.61 -8.05
N THR A 303 -3.54 -25.23 -8.09
CA THR A 303 -2.54 -25.53 -7.04
C THR A 303 -2.95 -24.88 -5.71
N PHE A 304 -3.42 -23.63 -5.73
CA PHE A 304 -3.92 -22.91 -4.56
C PHE A 304 -5.12 -23.65 -3.94
N THR A 305 -6.08 -24.03 -4.77
CA THR A 305 -7.31 -24.70 -4.33
C THR A 305 -7.03 -26.08 -3.73
N THR A 306 -6.11 -26.85 -4.31
CA THR A 306 -5.74 -28.17 -3.77
C THR A 306 -4.92 -28.09 -2.50
N THR A 307 -4.14 -27.01 -2.30
CA THR A 307 -3.26 -26.84 -1.12
C THR A 307 -4.01 -26.26 0.08
N LEU A 308 -4.86 -25.26 -0.14
CA LEU A 308 -5.52 -24.52 0.93
C LEU A 308 -7.04 -24.74 0.95
N ALA A 309 -7.72 -24.30 -0.07
CA ALA A 309 -9.15 -24.45 -0.40
C ALA A 309 -9.49 -23.44 -1.52
N SER A 310 -10.75 -23.43 -1.98
CA SER A 310 -11.16 -22.42 -2.97
C SER A 310 -11.01 -20.98 -2.40
N PRO A 311 -10.51 -20.00 -3.19
CA PRO A 311 -10.37 -18.62 -2.73
C PRO A 311 -11.67 -18.01 -2.20
N VAL A 312 -12.81 -18.38 -2.80
CA VAL A 312 -14.14 -17.94 -2.37
C VAL A 312 -14.46 -18.47 -0.97
N PHE A 313 -14.22 -19.77 -0.74
CA PHE A 313 -14.47 -20.38 0.57
C PHE A 313 -13.61 -19.76 1.66
N LEU A 314 -12.31 -19.58 1.41
CA LEU A 314 -11.41 -18.92 2.35
C LEU A 314 -11.83 -17.48 2.64
N THR A 315 -12.30 -16.76 1.62
CA THR A 315 -12.81 -15.39 1.78
C THR A 315 -14.06 -15.36 2.64
N VAL A 316 -14.99 -16.29 2.41
CA VAL A 316 -16.22 -16.40 3.21
C VAL A 316 -15.90 -16.72 4.68
N LEU A 317 -14.95 -17.62 4.94
CA LEU A 317 -14.48 -17.90 6.31
C LEU A 317 -13.83 -16.67 6.97
N ALA A 318 -12.98 -15.95 6.24
CA ALA A 318 -12.34 -14.75 6.74
C ALA A 318 -13.36 -13.64 7.03
N LEU A 319 -14.38 -13.49 6.18
CA LEU A 319 -15.49 -12.56 6.39
C LEU A 319 -16.38 -12.98 7.56
N LEU A 320 -16.62 -14.26 7.73
CA LEU A 320 -17.34 -14.77 8.91
C LEU A 320 -16.61 -14.36 10.19
N ALA A 321 -15.29 -14.55 10.25
CA ALA A 321 -14.48 -14.12 11.38
C ALA A 321 -14.53 -12.59 11.57
N PHE A 322 -14.52 -11.80 10.48
CA PHE A 322 -14.66 -10.36 10.52
C PHE A 322 -16.03 -9.91 11.05
N TYR A 323 -17.13 -10.54 10.61
CA TYR A 323 -18.47 -10.21 11.09
C TYR A 323 -18.67 -10.64 12.55
N LEU A 324 -18.11 -11.78 12.98
CA LEU A 324 -18.10 -12.18 14.39
C LEU A 324 -17.35 -11.17 15.26
N TYR A 325 -16.17 -10.73 14.80
CA TYR A 325 -15.43 -9.67 15.47
C TYR A 325 -16.24 -8.38 15.56
N SER A 326 -16.90 -7.98 14.47
CA SER A 326 -17.72 -6.77 14.40
C SER A 326 -18.94 -6.84 15.34
N TRP A 327 -19.53 -8.01 15.48
CA TRP A 327 -20.61 -8.28 16.42
C TRP A 327 -20.15 -8.14 17.87
N LEU A 328 -18.97 -8.68 18.21
CA LEU A 328 -18.35 -8.49 19.53
C LEU A 328 -18.03 -7.01 19.82
N ARG A 329 -17.82 -6.19 18.79
CA ARG A 329 -17.67 -4.74 18.90
C ARG A 329 -19.00 -3.98 18.96
N GLY A 330 -20.15 -4.67 19.01
CA GLY A 330 -21.49 -4.09 19.17
C GLY A 330 -22.10 -3.51 17.88
N VAL A 331 -21.64 -3.91 16.71
CA VAL A 331 -22.21 -3.48 15.43
C VAL A 331 -23.35 -4.41 15.03
N ARG A 332 -24.60 -3.94 15.16
CA ARG A 332 -25.82 -4.75 14.90
C ARG A 332 -25.91 -5.32 13.50
N LEU A 333 -25.46 -4.58 12.47
CA LEU A 333 -25.50 -5.04 11.08
C LEU A 333 -24.64 -6.30 10.87
N ALA A 334 -23.70 -6.59 11.76
CA ALA A 334 -22.85 -7.78 11.68
C ALA A 334 -23.65 -9.09 11.80
N GLU A 335 -24.81 -9.10 12.49
CA GLU A 335 -25.68 -10.27 12.61
C GLU A 335 -26.18 -10.75 11.24
N ALA A 336 -26.61 -9.82 10.40
CA ALA A 336 -26.99 -10.11 9.01
C ALA A 336 -25.80 -10.64 8.19
N GLY A 337 -24.61 -10.07 8.41
CA GLY A 337 -23.37 -10.54 7.76
C GLY A 337 -23.02 -11.98 8.18
N ILE A 338 -23.10 -12.30 9.47
CA ILE A 338 -22.87 -13.66 9.98
C ILE A 338 -23.83 -14.65 9.33
N ALA A 339 -25.13 -14.34 9.32
CA ALA A 339 -26.15 -15.21 8.73
C ALA A 339 -25.89 -15.46 7.23
N ALA A 340 -25.53 -14.38 6.48
CA ALA A 340 -25.20 -14.47 5.07
C ALA A 340 -23.95 -15.35 4.83
N MET A 341 -22.88 -15.16 5.60
CA MET A 341 -21.65 -15.96 5.45
C MET A 341 -21.85 -17.42 5.84
N LEU A 342 -22.63 -17.72 6.87
CA LEU A 342 -22.97 -19.10 7.22
C LEU A 342 -23.77 -19.78 6.09
N LEU A 343 -24.74 -19.08 5.50
CA LEU A 343 -25.47 -19.60 4.33
C LEU A 343 -24.54 -19.85 3.15
N MET A 344 -23.60 -18.93 2.88
CA MET A 344 -22.61 -19.11 1.81
C MET A 344 -21.68 -20.30 2.06
N CYS A 345 -21.25 -20.54 3.30
CA CYS A 345 -20.46 -21.72 3.66
C CYS A 345 -21.18 -23.02 3.33
N THR A 346 -22.51 -23.10 3.49
CA THR A 346 -23.28 -24.32 3.20
C THR A 346 -23.47 -24.55 1.69
N VAL A 347 -23.42 -23.46 0.89
CA VAL A 347 -23.63 -23.54 -0.56
C VAL A 347 -22.33 -23.81 -1.31
N ILE A 348 -21.23 -23.16 -0.91
CA ILE A 348 -19.96 -23.19 -1.65
C ILE A 348 -19.16 -24.46 -1.33
N GLY A 349 -19.27 -24.98 -0.10
CA GLY A 349 -18.42 -26.09 0.37
C GLY A 349 -16.92 -25.73 0.41
N PRO A 350 -16.08 -26.62 0.91
CA PRO A 350 -14.65 -26.44 0.95
C PRO A 350 -13.97 -26.53 -0.44
#